data_7c66398b32659b5c873b471d5c98f1e8
#
_entry.id   7c66398b32659b5c873b471d5c98f1e8
#
_cell.length_a   1.000
_cell.length_b   1.000
_cell.length_c   1.000
_cell.angle_alpha   90.00
_cell.angle_beta   90.00
_cell.angle_gamma   90.00
#
_symmetry.space_group_name_H-M   'P 1'
#
loop_
_entity.id
_entity.type
_entity.pdbx_description
1 polymer ?
#
loop_
_entity_poly.entity_id
_entity_poly.type
_entity_poly.pdbx_seq_one_letter_code
_entity_poly.pdbx_strand_id
1 'polypeptide(L)'
;ELLCRVREHLEGKLAEVIGDAYDGYLGVDMMVCRTEEGFAVHPCVEINLRMNMGVVSRLLYDHYITPGVQGRFVIEYYPVPGEALRMHRAMQECHPLVLQDGRIRQGYLSLTPVFEETSYQAYVLVQ
;
A
#
# COMPACT_ATOMS: atom_id res chain seq x y z
N GLU A 1 -18.66 1.75 -10.15
CA GLU A 1 -20.04 1.81 -9.62
C GLU A 1 -20.28 0.74 -8.53
N LEU A 2 -20.07 -0.57 -8.81
CA LEU A 2 -20.30 -1.63 -7.82
C LEU A 2 -19.50 -1.42 -6.52
N LEU A 3 -18.20 -1.16 -6.61
CA LEU A 3 -17.33 -0.93 -5.44
C LEU A 3 -17.74 0.28 -4.62
N CYS A 4 -18.23 1.36 -5.24
CA CYS A 4 -18.74 2.53 -4.50
C CYS A 4 -19.96 2.17 -3.66
N ARG A 5 -20.91 1.43 -4.24
CA ARG A 5 -22.12 0.96 -3.52
C ARG A 5 -21.78 0.02 -2.38
N VAL A 6 -20.84 -0.90 -2.60
CA VAL A 6 -20.35 -1.81 -1.56
C VAL A 6 -19.71 -1.03 -0.41
N ARG A 7 -18.86 -0.04 -0.72
CA ARG A 7 -18.22 0.82 0.27
C ARG A 7 -19.25 1.57 1.11
N GLU A 8 -20.19 2.27 0.48
CA GLU A 8 -21.23 3.04 1.18
C GLU A 8 -22.06 2.16 2.13
N HIS A 9 -22.40 0.94 1.69
CA HIS A 9 -23.14 0.00 2.53
C HIS A 9 -22.31 -0.50 3.72
N LEU A 10 -21.03 -0.81 3.50
CA LEU A 10 -20.10 -1.22 4.55
C LEU A 10 -19.84 -0.10 5.56
N GLU A 11 -19.62 1.13 5.11
CA GLU A 11 -19.44 2.29 5.99
C GLU A 11 -20.61 2.45 6.96
N GLY A 12 -21.86 2.35 6.45
CA GLY A 12 -23.06 2.41 7.28
C GLY A 12 -23.15 1.27 8.29
N LYS A 13 -22.88 0.03 7.85
CA LYS A 13 -22.95 -1.14 8.74
C LYS A 13 -21.83 -1.18 9.80
N LEU A 14 -20.65 -0.78 9.43
CA LEU A 14 -19.52 -0.71 10.36
C LEU A 14 -19.72 0.40 11.40
N ALA A 15 -20.27 1.54 11.01
CA ALA A 15 -20.62 2.60 11.95
C ALA A 15 -21.68 2.14 12.97
N GLU A 16 -22.67 1.37 12.53
CA GLU A 16 -23.70 0.78 13.40
C GLU A 16 -23.12 -0.20 14.43
N VAL A 17 -22.16 -1.04 14.00
CA VAL A 17 -21.67 -2.18 14.81
C VAL A 17 -20.50 -1.80 15.73
N ILE A 18 -19.60 -0.94 15.27
CA ILE A 18 -18.34 -0.65 15.96
C ILE A 18 -18.07 0.84 16.17
N GLY A 19 -18.96 1.74 15.69
CA GLY A 19 -18.70 3.18 15.67
C GLY A 19 -18.35 3.78 17.02
N ASP A 20 -19.01 3.35 18.07
CA ASP A 20 -18.76 3.83 19.45
C ASP A 20 -17.62 3.09 20.17
N ALA A 21 -17.17 1.96 19.61
CA ALA A 21 -16.17 1.09 20.25
C ALA A 21 -14.76 1.24 19.67
N TYR A 22 -14.61 1.91 18.53
CA TYR A 22 -13.33 2.02 17.85
C TYR A 22 -13.18 3.36 17.14
N ASP A 23 -12.05 4.02 17.40
CA ASP A 23 -11.59 5.21 16.70
C ASP A 23 -10.22 4.92 16.06
N GLY A 24 -10.13 4.99 14.74
CA GLY A 24 -8.90 4.71 14.00
C GLY A 24 -9.11 4.19 12.59
N TYR A 25 -8.03 3.74 11.99
CA TYR A 25 -8.07 3.11 10.66
C TYR A 25 -8.57 1.67 10.75
N LEU A 26 -9.43 1.30 9.84
CA LEU A 26 -9.80 -0.08 9.62
C LEU A 26 -9.66 -0.45 8.15
N GLY A 27 -9.35 -1.71 7.89
CA GLY A 27 -9.35 -2.29 6.56
C GLY A 27 -10.41 -3.37 6.45
N VAL A 28 -11.10 -3.42 5.31
CA VAL A 28 -12.01 -4.51 4.98
C VAL A 28 -11.46 -5.23 3.76
N ASP A 29 -11.12 -6.49 3.92
CA ASP A 29 -10.69 -7.32 2.81
C ASP A 29 -11.91 -7.83 2.05
N MET A 30 -11.91 -7.62 0.75
CA MET A 30 -12.97 -8.02 -0.16
C MET A 30 -12.43 -9.06 -1.14
N MET A 31 -13.29 -9.92 -1.64
CA MET A 31 -12.93 -10.92 -2.63
C MET A 31 -13.82 -10.80 -3.87
N VAL A 32 -13.19 -10.76 -5.05
CA VAL A 32 -13.91 -10.88 -6.32
C VAL A 32 -14.06 -12.36 -6.65
N CYS A 33 -15.29 -12.82 -6.74
CA CYS A 33 -15.63 -14.21 -7.05
C CYS A 33 -16.17 -14.32 -8.47
N ARG A 34 -15.84 -15.42 -9.13
CA ARG A 34 -16.47 -15.79 -10.39
C ARG A 34 -17.74 -16.57 -10.11
N THR A 35 -18.83 -16.18 -10.76
CA THR A 35 -20.13 -16.84 -10.68
C THR A 35 -20.57 -17.28 -12.08
N GLU A 36 -21.66 -18.01 -12.18
CA GLU A 36 -22.26 -18.39 -13.49
C GLU A 36 -22.72 -17.17 -14.29
N GLU A 37 -23.11 -16.09 -13.59
CA GLU A 37 -23.59 -14.83 -14.19
C GLU A 37 -22.48 -13.80 -14.43
N GLY A 38 -21.20 -14.14 -14.12
CA GLY A 38 -20.06 -13.24 -14.28
C GLY A 38 -19.22 -13.08 -13.01
N PHE A 39 -18.95 -11.83 -12.60
CA PHE A 39 -18.19 -11.55 -11.39
C PHE A 39 -19.07 -10.94 -10.31
N ALA A 40 -18.90 -11.43 -9.08
CA ALA A 40 -19.50 -10.88 -7.87
C ALA A 40 -18.44 -10.46 -6.88
N VAL A 41 -18.78 -9.55 -5.98
CA VAL A 41 -17.91 -9.10 -4.88
C VAL A 41 -18.44 -9.68 -3.57
N HIS A 42 -17.61 -10.48 -2.87
CA HIS A 42 -17.81 -10.77 -1.46
C HIS A 42 -17.34 -9.54 -0.66
N PRO A 43 -18.24 -8.79 -0.06
CA PRO A 43 -17.95 -7.43 0.40
C PRO A 43 -17.13 -7.35 1.69
N CYS A 44 -17.08 -8.45 2.45
CA CYS A 44 -16.38 -8.49 3.74
C CYS A 44 -15.92 -9.92 4.03
N VAL A 45 -14.65 -10.19 3.79
CA VAL A 45 -13.98 -11.44 4.13
C VAL A 45 -13.36 -11.35 5.52
N GLU A 46 -12.70 -10.21 5.79
CA GLU A 46 -12.01 -9.94 7.03
C GLU A 46 -12.08 -8.44 7.37
N ILE A 47 -12.16 -8.12 8.66
CA ILE A 47 -12.09 -6.76 9.17
C ILE A 47 -10.82 -6.63 10.02
N ASN A 48 -9.93 -5.73 9.63
CA ASN A 48 -8.68 -5.43 10.30
C ASN A 48 -8.78 -4.09 11.02
N LEU A 49 -8.98 -4.10 12.35
CA LEU A 49 -9.06 -2.89 13.18
C LEU A 49 -7.65 -2.35 13.47
N ARG A 50 -6.96 -1.94 12.45
CA ARG A 50 -5.60 -1.39 12.50
C ARG A 50 -5.25 -0.70 11.20
N MET A 51 -4.18 0.09 11.24
CA MET A 51 -3.53 0.58 10.02
C MET A 51 -3.05 -0.62 9.19
N ASN A 52 -3.39 -0.64 7.92
CA ASN A 52 -2.93 -1.64 6.96
C ASN A 52 -2.01 -1.02 5.90
N MET A 53 -1.42 -1.88 5.05
CA MET A 53 -0.48 -1.42 4.04
C MET A 53 -1.10 -0.48 3.00
N GLY A 54 -2.39 -0.61 2.72
CA GLY A 54 -3.10 0.31 1.84
C GLY A 54 -3.16 1.73 2.42
N VAL A 55 -3.41 1.87 3.72
CA VAL A 55 -3.39 3.17 4.41
C VAL A 55 -1.97 3.75 4.39
N VAL A 56 -0.94 2.95 4.69
CA VAL A 56 0.46 3.40 4.64
C VAL A 56 0.82 3.91 3.24
N SER A 57 0.50 3.13 2.21
CA SER A 57 0.73 3.52 0.82
C SER A 57 -0.01 4.81 0.44
N ARG A 58 -1.26 4.96 0.88
CA ARG A 58 -2.05 6.17 0.64
C ARG A 58 -1.47 7.41 1.33
N LEU A 59 -1.10 7.30 2.60
CA LEU A 59 -0.47 8.40 3.35
C LEU A 59 0.88 8.80 2.74
N LEU A 60 1.68 7.84 2.30
CA LEU A 60 2.93 8.13 1.57
C LEU A 60 2.65 8.92 0.29
N TYR A 61 1.65 8.50 -0.48
CA TYR A 61 1.26 9.20 -1.69
C TYR A 61 0.83 10.65 -1.40
N ASP A 62 -0.11 10.83 -0.48
CA ASP A 62 -0.70 12.13 -0.19
C ASP A 62 0.30 13.15 0.37
N HIS A 63 1.27 12.70 1.16
CA HIS A 63 2.22 13.58 1.83
C HIS A 63 3.57 13.75 1.11
N TYR A 64 4.04 12.72 0.44
CA TYR A 64 5.42 12.69 -0.06
C TYR A 64 5.58 12.57 -1.57
N ILE A 65 4.53 12.16 -2.30
CA ILE A 65 4.60 12.03 -3.76
C ILE A 65 4.02 13.30 -4.42
N THR A 66 4.60 13.71 -5.54
CA THR A 66 4.07 14.81 -6.35
C THR A 66 2.68 14.43 -6.89
N PRO A 67 1.64 15.28 -6.72
CA PRO A 67 0.30 14.98 -7.21
C PRO A 67 0.28 14.64 -8.71
N GLY A 68 -0.50 13.63 -9.06
CA GLY A 68 -0.66 13.18 -10.45
C GLY A 68 0.45 12.27 -10.98
N VAL A 69 1.49 12.02 -10.19
CA VAL A 69 2.55 11.07 -10.54
C VAL A 69 2.16 9.67 -10.05
N GLN A 70 2.52 8.65 -10.81
CA GLN A 70 2.28 7.26 -10.43
C GLN A 70 3.49 6.68 -9.69
N GLY A 71 3.21 5.84 -8.70
CA GLY A 71 4.24 5.14 -7.96
C GLY A 71 3.73 3.84 -7.38
N ARG A 72 4.64 3.01 -6.91
CA ARG A 72 4.34 1.76 -6.22
C ARG A 72 5.00 1.75 -4.86
N PHE A 73 4.22 1.39 -3.83
CA PHE A 73 4.73 0.97 -2.54
C PHE A 73 4.94 -0.54 -2.58
N VAL A 74 6.13 -0.99 -2.23
CA VAL A 74 6.52 -2.40 -2.35
C VAL A 74 7.13 -2.86 -1.03
N ILE A 75 6.75 -4.07 -0.60
CA ILE A 75 7.48 -4.84 0.41
C ILE A 75 7.97 -6.10 -0.28
N GLU A 76 9.26 -6.34 -0.18
CA GLU A 76 9.92 -7.45 -0.88
C GLU A 76 10.74 -8.29 0.10
N TYR A 77 10.72 -9.60 -0.13
CA TYR A 77 11.47 -10.58 0.66
C TYR A 77 12.65 -11.11 -0.14
N TYR A 78 13.81 -11.13 0.48
CA TYR A 78 15.07 -11.61 -0.07
C TYR A 78 15.58 -12.78 0.79
N PRO A 79 15.56 -14.02 0.27
CA PRO A 79 15.94 -15.20 1.03
C PRO A 79 17.46 -15.35 1.23
N VAL A 80 18.27 -14.66 0.40
CA VAL A 80 19.73 -14.79 0.41
C VAL A 80 20.35 -13.54 1.04
N PRO A 81 21.23 -13.69 2.06
CA PRO A 81 21.96 -12.57 2.62
C PRO A 81 22.70 -11.74 1.54
N GLY A 82 22.67 -10.43 1.67
CA GLY A 82 23.28 -9.50 0.72
C GLY A 82 22.48 -9.22 -0.55
N GLU A 83 21.42 -9.99 -0.82
CA GLU A 83 20.60 -9.78 -2.03
C GLU A 83 19.82 -8.46 -1.95
N ALA A 84 19.20 -8.17 -0.81
CA ALA A 84 18.52 -6.91 -0.56
C ALA A 84 19.46 -5.71 -0.76
N LEU A 85 20.69 -5.79 -0.25
CA LEU A 85 21.68 -4.72 -0.37
C LEU A 85 22.13 -4.52 -1.82
N ARG A 86 22.34 -5.60 -2.58
CA ARG A 86 22.65 -5.50 -4.02
C ARG A 86 21.50 -4.84 -4.80
N MET A 87 20.26 -5.30 -4.56
CA MET A 87 19.08 -4.72 -5.19
C MET A 87 18.92 -3.24 -4.82
N HIS A 88 19.08 -2.90 -3.55
CA HIS A 88 19.02 -1.51 -3.09
C HIS A 88 20.00 -0.61 -3.84
N ARG A 89 21.26 -1.01 -3.96
CA ARG A 89 22.28 -0.25 -4.71
C ARG A 89 21.95 -0.12 -6.19
N ALA A 90 21.55 -1.22 -6.83
CA ALA A 90 21.15 -1.21 -8.24
C ALA A 90 19.94 -0.29 -8.48
N MET A 91 18.95 -0.31 -7.59
CA MET A 91 17.78 0.57 -7.68
C MET A 91 18.12 2.05 -7.49
N GLN A 92 19.07 2.38 -6.59
CA GLN A 92 19.55 3.75 -6.43
C GLN A 92 20.26 4.27 -7.69
N GLU A 93 21.04 3.43 -8.37
CA GLU A 93 21.74 3.77 -9.61
C GLU A 93 20.78 3.88 -10.81
N CYS A 94 19.87 2.92 -10.96
CA CYS A 94 18.95 2.89 -12.11
C CYS A 94 17.78 3.88 -11.99
N HIS A 95 17.38 4.21 -10.76
CA HIS A 95 16.22 5.07 -10.47
C HIS A 95 16.60 6.17 -9.47
N PRO A 96 17.45 7.12 -9.88
CA PRO A 96 17.87 8.21 -8.99
C PRO A 96 16.66 9.02 -8.51
N LEU A 97 16.69 9.39 -7.23
CA LEU A 97 15.62 10.13 -6.57
C LEU A 97 15.61 11.58 -7.08
N VAL A 98 14.46 12.02 -7.58
CA VAL A 98 14.22 13.39 -8.01
C VAL A 98 13.12 14.00 -7.14
N LEU A 99 13.42 15.11 -6.48
CA LEU A 99 12.48 15.88 -5.69
C LEU A 99 12.01 17.13 -6.43
N GLN A 100 10.75 17.45 -6.28
CA GLN A 100 10.13 18.69 -6.72
C GLN A 100 9.27 19.25 -5.60
N ASP A 101 9.51 20.49 -5.19
CA ASP A 101 8.78 21.18 -4.11
C ASP A 101 8.71 20.36 -2.80
N GLY A 102 9.81 19.67 -2.46
CA GLY A 102 9.93 18.81 -1.29
C GLY A 102 9.21 17.46 -1.40
N ARG A 103 8.66 17.12 -2.58
CA ARG A 103 7.98 15.85 -2.85
C ARG A 103 8.73 15.02 -3.89
N ILE A 104 8.55 13.70 -3.82
CA ILE A 104 9.15 12.77 -4.77
C ILE A 104 8.42 12.89 -6.11
N ARG A 105 9.16 13.30 -7.13
CA ARG A 105 8.68 13.40 -8.51
C ARG A 105 8.95 12.13 -9.29
N GLN A 106 10.09 11.48 -9.02
CA GLN A 106 10.55 10.27 -9.69
C GLN A 106 11.62 9.59 -8.87
N GLY A 107 11.80 8.28 -9.08
CA GLY A 107 12.92 7.50 -8.59
C GLY A 107 12.57 6.57 -7.45
N TYR A 108 13.58 5.98 -6.88
CA TYR A 108 13.52 4.98 -5.83
C TYR A 108 13.89 5.58 -4.47
N LEU A 109 13.10 5.26 -3.46
CA LEU A 109 13.41 5.56 -2.06
C LEU A 109 13.15 4.33 -1.18
N SER A 110 14.17 3.84 -0.49
CA SER A 110 14.00 2.84 0.56
C SER A 110 13.35 3.48 1.79
N LEU A 111 12.34 2.82 2.35
CA LEU A 111 11.64 3.24 3.56
C LEU A 111 12.18 2.54 4.81
N THR A 112 12.96 1.48 4.61
CA THR A 112 13.64 0.74 5.68
C THR A 112 15.15 0.78 5.48
N PRO A 113 15.94 0.74 6.56
CA PRO A 113 17.38 0.53 6.45
C PRO A 113 17.70 -0.79 5.74
N VAL A 114 18.77 -0.81 4.94
CA VAL A 114 19.20 -2.00 4.19
C VAL A 114 20.65 -2.30 4.49
N PHE A 115 20.87 -3.50 5.03
CA PHE A 115 22.18 -4.04 5.42
C PHE A 115 22.40 -5.41 4.77
N GLU A 116 23.55 -6.04 5.03
CA GLU A 116 23.89 -7.37 4.51
C GLU A 116 22.88 -8.45 4.96
N GLU A 117 22.40 -8.34 6.21
CA GLU A 117 21.48 -9.31 6.83
C GLU A 117 20.00 -9.02 6.55
N THR A 118 19.70 -7.96 5.79
CA THR A 118 18.31 -7.58 5.51
C THR A 118 17.61 -8.62 4.66
N SER A 119 16.50 -9.17 5.17
CA SER A 119 15.63 -10.12 4.47
C SER A 119 14.34 -9.49 3.94
N TYR A 120 13.91 -8.37 4.52
CA TYR A 120 12.71 -7.64 4.09
C TYR A 120 13.03 -6.17 3.85
N GLN A 121 12.57 -5.64 2.74
CA GLN A 121 12.71 -4.25 2.42
C GLN A 121 11.36 -3.64 2.02
N ALA A 122 11.06 -2.46 2.57
CA ALA A 122 9.97 -1.62 2.08
C ALA A 122 10.54 -0.43 1.31
N TYR A 123 9.97 -0.14 0.15
CA TYR A 123 10.40 0.98 -0.68
C TYR A 123 9.27 1.57 -1.52
N VAL A 124 9.47 2.76 -2.02
CA VAL A 124 8.63 3.38 -3.07
C VAL A 124 9.43 3.53 -4.35
N LEU A 125 8.78 3.27 -5.47
CA LEU A 125 9.30 3.52 -6.82
C LEU A 125 8.29 4.38 -7.57
N VAL A 126 8.72 5.60 -7.93
CA VAL A 126 7.91 6.62 -8.60
C VAL A 126 8.40 6.77 -10.05
N GLN A 127 7.46 6.75 -11.00
CA GLN A 127 7.72 6.78 -12.44
C GLN A 127 6.96 7.90 -13.14
#